data_9ae2f8948083b46c13d6cfed54eee49b
#
_entry.id   9ae2f8948083b46c13d6cfed54eee49b
#
_cell.length_a   1.000
_cell.length_b   1.000
_cell.length_c   1.000
_cell.angle_alpha   90.00
_cell.angle_beta   90.00
_cell.angle_gamma   90.00
#
_symmetry.space_group_name_H-M   'P 1'
#
loop_
_entity.id
_entity.type
_entity.pdbx_description
1 polymer ?
#
loop_
_entity_poly.entity_id
_entity_poly.type
_entity_poly.pdbx_seq_one_letter_code
_entity_poly.pdbx_strand_id
1 'polypeptide(L)'
;IIDGAMFGYGTPIGTHFAPHNPDYVDLTGNSNYDPELSKKLLAEAGLSEGFKTTLKLPPPSYARRGGEIIASQLRAVGIETEISNLEWAQWLEQVFRGKDYGLTIVSHTEPMDIGIYARPDYYFQYDNPEFQSLMTELNGTTDPSKRSSMLKKAQRMISNDYVNGYLFELAYTTVANAKVRGLWKNAPTQATDLTGVS
;
A
#
# COMPACT_ATOMS: atom_id res chain seq x y z
N ILE A 1 8.69 9.41 4.70
CA ILE A 1 9.10 8.23 3.90
C ILE A 1 9.45 8.67 2.48
N ILE A 2 8.58 9.38 1.76
CA ILE A 2 8.81 9.80 0.36
C ILE A 2 10.14 10.54 0.23
N ASP A 3 10.42 11.55 1.05
CA ASP A 3 11.66 12.31 0.97
C ASP A 3 12.89 11.45 1.29
N GLY A 4 12.85 10.68 2.36
CA GLY A 4 13.99 9.88 2.82
C GLY A 4 14.25 8.62 1.99
N ALA A 5 13.21 7.95 1.51
CA ALA A 5 13.34 6.70 0.75
C ALA A 5 13.33 6.91 -0.77
N MET A 6 12.57 7.92 -1.26
CA MET A 6 12.26 8.10 -2.67
C MET A 6 12.72 9.44 -3.22
N PHE A 7 13.53 10.21 -2.49
CA PHE A 7 14.08 11.49 -2.93
C PHE A 7 13.01 12.52 -3.37
N GLY A 8 11.84 12.48 -2.75
CA GLY A 8 10.70 13.33 -3.08
C GLY A 8 9.80 12.79 -4.22
N TYR A 9 10.15 11.65 -4.84
CA TYR A 9 9.36 11.05 -5.92
C TYR A 9 8.28 10.13 -5.35
N GLY A 10 7.06 10.60 -5.29
CA GLY A 10 5.88 9.85 -4.83
C GLY A 10 4.76 10.79 -4.43
N THR A 11 3.52 10.30 -4.44
CA THR A 11 2.34 11.05 -4.02
C THR A 11 1.71 10.33 -2.83
N PRO A 12 1.52 10.98 -1.66
CA PRO A 12 0.88 10.33 -0.51
C PRO A 12 -0.51 9.82 -0.88
N ILE A 13 -0.87 8.63 -0.37
CA ILE A 13 -2.21 8.05 -0.49
C ILE A 13 -2.69 7.57 0.89
N GLY A 14 -4.00 7.62 1.12
CA GLY A 14 -4.63 7.12 2.35
C GLY A 14 -5.53 5.91 2.13
N THR A 15 -5.52 5.35 0.93
CA THR A 15 -6.34 4.21 0.54
C THR A 15 -5.73 3.48 -0.66
N HIS A 16 -6.41 2.42 -1.11
CA HIS A 16 -5.94 1.55 -2.20
C HIS A 16 -5.82 2.25 -3.56
N PHE A 17 -6.72 3.20 -3.87
CA PHE A 17 -6.64 3.93 -5.13
C PHE A 17 -5.68 5.13 -5.02
N ALA A 18 -5.13 5.51 -6.17
CA ALA A 18 -4.26 6.67 -6.32
C ALA A 18 -5.05 7.89 -6.86
N PRO A 19 -4.56 9.13 -6.69
CA PRO A 19 -5.29 10.36 -7.03
C PRO A 19 -5.73 10.50 -8.48
N HIS A 20 -5.08 9.80 -9.42
CA HIS A 20 -5.48 9.79 -10.83
C HIS A 20 -6.70 8.90 -11.13
N ASN A 21 -7.13 8.05 -10.18
CA ASN A 21 -8.33 7.23 -10.35
C ASN A 21 -9.57 8.11 -10.14
N PRO A 22 -10.60 8.08 -11.04
CA PRO A 22 -11.80 8.92 -10.95
C PRO A 22 -12.64 8.64 -9.69
N ASP A 23 -12.49 7.46 -9.10
CA ASP A 23 -13.19 7.05 -7.89
C ASP A 23 -12.34 7.24 -6.62
N TYR A 24 -11.16 7.84 -6.74
CA TYR A 24 -10.29 8.12 -5.59
C TYR A 24 -10.99 8.91 -4.50
N VAL A 25 -10.69 8.55 -3.25
CA VAL A 25 -11.09 9.31 -2.06
C VAL A 25 -9.82 9.70 -1.32
N ASP A 26 -9.62 10.98 -1.06
CA ASP A 26 -8.51 11.42 -0.22
C ASP A 26 -8.79 11.05 1.24
N LEU A 27 -8.02 10.09 1.74
CA LEU A 27 -8.03 9.61 3.12
C LEU A 27 -6.66 9.76 3.78
N THR A 28 -5.78 10.57 3.21
CA THR A 28 -4.42 10.81 3.75
C THR A 28 -4.43 11.35 5.18
N GLY A 29 -5.52 12.04 5.57
CA GLY A 29 -5.70 12.54 6.92
C GLY A 29 -6.09 11.50 7.98
N ASN A 30 -6.46 10.26 7.58
CA ASN A 30 -6.90 9.23 8.53
C ASN A 30 -5.76 8.68 9.39
N SER A 31 -4.51 8.73 8.91
CA SER A 31 -3.35 8.13 9.58
C SER A 31 -2.16 9.09 9.56
N ASN A 32 -2.34 10.26 10.16
CA ASN A 32 -1.25 11.23 10.31
C ASN A 32 -0.14 10.67 11.20
N TYR A 33 1.10 11.08 10.92
CA TYR A 33 2.24 10.75 11.76
C TYR A 33 2.10 11.46 13.12
N ASP A 34 1.71 10.70 14.14
CA ASP A 34 1.52 11.17 15.50
C ASP A 34 2.05 10.14 16.51
N PRO A 35 3.34 10.26 16.92
CA PRO A 35 3.93 9.36 17.88
C PRO A 35 3.28 9.39 19.26
N GLU A 36 2.74 10.53 19.69
CA GLU A 36 2.10 10.64 21.00
C GLU A 36 0.74 9.94 21.01
N LEU A 37 -0.05 10.10 19.94
CA LEU A 37 -1.26 9.32 19.76
C LEU A 37 -0.95 7.82 19.68
N SER A 38 0.12 7.44 18.96
CA SER A 38 0.54 6.03 18.85
C SER A 38 0.85 5.41 20.22
N LYS A 39 1.61 6.10 21.07
CA LYS A 39 1.91 5.66 22.44
C LYS A 39 0.65 5.55 23.29
N LYS A 40 -0.27 6.50 23.17
CA LYS A 40 -1.57 6.47 23.85
C LYS A 40 -2.38 5.23 23.44
N LEU A 41 -2.50 4.97 22.14
CA LEU A 41 -3.24 3.80 21.64
C LEU A 41 -2.60 2.48 22.05
N LEU A 42 -1.26 2.40 22.08
CA LEU A 42 -0.54 1.24 22.60
C LEU A 42 -0.88 1.01 24.09
N ALA A 43 -0.90 2.05 24.90
CA ALA A 43 -1.26 1.95 26.30
C ALA A 43 -2.72 1.50 26.50
N GLU A 44 -3.66 2.05 25.72
CA GLU A 44 -5.07 1.63 25.73
C GLU A 44 -5.24 0.16 25.31
N ALA A 45 -4.38 -0.33 24.42
CA ALA A 45 -4.33 -1.74 24.02
C ALA A 45 -3.63 -2.66 25.04
N GLY A 46 -3.13 -2.13 26.17
CA GLY A 46 -2.37 -2.89 27.17
C GLY A 46 -0.92 -3.18 26.76
N LEU A 47 -0.38 -2.43 25.79
CA LEU A 47 0.96 -2.59 25.22
C LEU A 47 1.87 -1.39 25.51
N SER A 48 1.74 -0.78 26.70
CA SER A 48 2.56 0.38 27.12
C SER A 48 4.07 0.13 27.09
N GLU A 49 4.49 -1.11 27.32
CA GLU A 49 5.90 -1.54 27.25
C GLU A 49 6.37 -1.82 25.80
N GLY A 50 5.49 -1.63 24.82
CA GLY A 50 5.75 -1.96 23.44
C GLY A 50 5.73 -3.48 23.17
N PHE A 51 6.18 -3.85 21.98
CA PHE A 51 6.30 -5.27 21.60
C PHE A 51 7.33 -5.45 20.46
N LYS A 52 7.64 -6.72 20.17
CA LYS A 52 8.53 -7.08 19.06
C LYS A 52 7.73 -7.65 17.89
N THR A 53 8.13 -7.29 16.67
CA THR A 53 7.55 -7.83 15.45
C THR A 53 8.61 -7.98 14.36
N THR A 54 8.24 -8.60 13.24
CA THR A 54 9.11 -8.72 12.06
C THR A 54 8.64 -7.80 10.94
N LEU A 55 9.58 -7.32 10.12
CA LEU A 55 9.32 -6.58 8.89
C LEU A 55 10.04 -7.27 7.74
N LYS A 56 9.31 -8.08 6.96
CA LYS A 56 9.84 -8.81 5.82
C LYS A 56 9.73 -7.97 4.55
N LEU A 57 10.88 -7.69 3.92
CA LEU A 57 10.98 -6.72 2.82
C LEU A 57 11.42 -7.41 1.53
N PRO A 58 10.68 -7.20 0.41
CA PRO A 58 11.12 -7.63 -0.91
C PRO A 58 12.30 -6.79 -1.43
N PRO A 59 12.93 -7.16 -2.57
CA PRO A 59 14.15 -6.51 -3.04
C PRO A 59 14.05 -5.02 -3.43
N PRO A 60 12.90 -4.48 -3.91
CA PRO A 60 12.83 -3.11 -4.40
C PRO A 60 13.24 -2.05 -3.37
N SER A 61 13.88 -0.98 -3.85
CA SER A 61 14.41 0.08 -3.00
C SER A 61 13.34 0.81 -2.19
N TYR A 62 12.13 0.96 -2.73
CA TYR A 62 11.01 1.55 -1.98
C TYR A 62 10.70 0.77 -0.70
N ALA A 63 10.79 -0.56 -0.76
CA ALA A 63 10.52 -1.41 0.39
C ALA A 63 11.70 -1.40 1.38
N ARG A 64 12.93 -1.63 0.91
CA ARG A 64 14.09 -1.71 1.79
C ARG A 64 14.40 -0.38 2.48
N ARG A 65 14.45 0.73 1.74
CA ARG A 65 14.68 2.06 2.34
C ARG A 65 13.49 2.54 3.17
N GLY A 66 12.27 2.32 2.68
CA GLY A 66 11.06 2.65 3.44
C GLY A 66 10.96 1.86 4.73
N GLY A 67 11.35 0.59 4.70
CA GLY A 67 11.37 -0.30 5.85
C GLY A 67 12.30 0.18 6.96
N GLU A 68 13.51 0.66 6.64
CA GLU A 68 14.43 1.23 7.63
C GLU A 68 13.83 2.44 8.33
N ILE A 69 13.17 3.34 7.57
CA ILE A 69 12.52 4.52 8.14
C ILE A 69 11.35 4.10 9.03
N ILE A 70 10.51 3.18 8.57
CA ILE A 70 9.36 2.67 9.32
C ILE A 70 9.82 1.97 10.60
N ALA A 71 10.83 1.12 10.55
CA ALA A 71 11.38 0.46 11.73
C ALA A 71 11.92 1.48 12.77
N SER A 72 12.55 2.56 12.29
CA SER A 72 13.00 3.64 13.16
C SER A 72 11.84 4.39 13.83
N GLN A 73 10.78 4.67 13.07
CA GLN A 73 9.58 5.35 13.59
C GLN A 73 8.81 4.46 14.57
N LEU A 74 8.68 3.17 14.28
CA LEU A 74 8.04 2.19 15.17
C LEU A 74 8.82 2.05 16.50
N ARG A 75 10.15 2.02 16.44
CA ARG A 75 11.01 1.99 17.64
C ARG A 75 10.79 3.21 18.52
N ALA A 76 10.56 4.39 17.97
CA ALA A 76 10.31 5.62 18.73
C ALA A 76 9.03 5.57 19.58
N VAL A 77 8.12 4.64 19.27
CA VAL A 77 6.88 4.41 20.03
C VAL A 77 6.88 3.07 20.78
N GLY A 78 8.02 2.38 20.88
CA GLY A 78 8.17 1.14 21.65
C GLY A 78 7.97 -0.15 20.85
N ILE A 79 7.75 -0.08 19.53
CA ILE A 79 7.62 -1.27 18.69
C ILE A 79 8.98 -1.62 18.08
N GLU A 80 9.58 -2.70 18.58
CA GLU A 80 10.86 -3.19 18.08
C GLU A 80 10.67 -4.08 16.85
N THR A 81 11.29 -3.71 15.74
CA THR A 81 11.06 -4.34 14.44
C THR A 81 12.33 -5.03 13.95
N GLU A 82 12.29 -6.35 13.77
CA GLU A 82 13.36 -7.12 13.15
C GLU A 82 13.18 -7.10 11.62
N ILE A 83 14.11 -6.47 10.91
CA ILE A 83 14.08 -6.39 9.45
C ILE A 83 14.68 -7.67 8.84
N SER A 84 13.91 -8.30 7.96
CA SER A 84 14.33 -9.45 7.15
C SER A 84 14.22 -9.11 5.66
N ASN A 85 15.36 -8.94 5.01
CA ASN A 85 15.42 -8.70 3.57
C ASN A 85 15.32 -10.02 2.82
N LEU A 86 14.30 -10.17 2.00
CA LEU A 86 14.00 -11.37 1.23
C LEU A 86 14.22 -11.14 -0.26
N GLU A 87 14.57 -12.19 -1.00
CA GLU A 87 14.43 -12.19 -2.45
C GLU A 87 12.99 -12.53 -2.86
N TRP A 88 12.59 -12.19 -4.10
CA TRP A 88 11.19 -12.35 -4.52
C TRP A 88 10.64 -13.75 -4.33
N ALA A 89 11.42 -14.79 -4.61
CA ALA A 89 10.99 -16.17 -4.41
C ALA A 89 10.69 -16.47 -2.94
N GLN A 90 11.53 -15.99 -2.04
CA GLN A 90 11.37 -16.14 -0.59
C GLN A 90 10.16 -15.31 -0.09
N TRP A 91 9.97 -14.08 -0.59
CA TRP A 91 8.83 -13.24 -0.24
C TRP A 91 7.52 -13.91 -0.67
N LEU A 92 7.45 -14.43 -1.90
CA LEU A 92 6.27 -15.15 -2.39
C LEU A 92 5.96 -16.39 -1.57
N GLU A 93 6.99 -17.11 -1.12
CA GLU A 93 6.81 -18.30 -0.29
C GLU A 93 6.40 -17.97 1.13
N GLN A 94 7.15 -17.09 1.80
CA GLN A 94 6.94 -16.82 3.22
C GLN A 94 5.78 -15.85 3.47
N VAL A 95 5.74 -14.72 2.72
CA VAL A 95 4.76 -13.66 2.95
C VAL A 95 3.46 -13.95 2.22
N PHE A 96 3.52 -14.09 0.89
CA PHE A 96 2.31 -14.17 0.08
C PHE A 96 1.54 -15.48 0.31
N ARG A 97 2.24 -16.63 0.25
CA ARG A 97 1.62 -17.95 0.42
C ARG A 97 1.56 -18.36 1.89
N GLY A 98 2.68 -18.24 2.58
CA GLY A 98 2.84 -18.71 3.97
C GLY A 98 2.21 -17.79 5.01
N LYS A 99 1.97 -16.50 4.69
CA LYS A 99 1.42 -15.48 5.62
C LYS A 99 2.25 -15.38 6.92
N ASP A 100 3.52 -15.78 6.85
CA ASP A 100 4.49 -15.76 7.94
C ASP A 100 5.23 -14.41 7.95
N TYR A 101 4.57 -13.38 8.49
CA TYR A 101 5.15 -12.05 8.66
C TYR A 101 4.37 -11.24 9.70
N GLY A 102 5.05 -10.34 10.38
CA GLY A 102 4.38 -9.30 11.18
C GLY A 102 3.97 -8.13 10.31
N LEU A 103 4.94 -7.58 9.59
CA LEU A 103 4.75 -6.47 8.63
C LEU A 103 5.50 -6.77 7.33
N THR A 104 5.02 -6.17 6.24
CA THR A 104 5.72 -6.16 4.94
C THR A 104 5.41 -4.88 4.19
N ILE A 105 6.22 -4.53 3.20
CA ILE A 105 5.99 -3.40 2.30
C ILE A 105 6.02 -3.93 0.88
N VAL A 106 4.95 -3.69 0.12
CA VAL A 106 4.89 -4.08 -1.29
C VAL A 106 4.06 -3.07 -2.08
N SER A 107 4.44 -2.80 -3.32
CA SER A 107 3.67 -1.99 -4.25
C SER A 107 2.71 -2.88 -5.04
N HIS A 108 1.43 -2.57 -4.97
CA HIS A 108 0.41 -3.12 -5.85
C HIS A 108 0.33 -2.28 -7.13
N THR A 109 0.17 -2.95 -8.26
CA THR A 109 0.29 -2.32 -9.59
C THR A 109 -0.96 -2.45 -10.45
N GLU A 110 -1.88 -3.28 -10.04
CA GLU A 110 -3.14 -3.52 -10.71
C GLU A 110 -4.16 -2.43 -10.34
N PRO A 111 -4.61 -1.59 -11.30
CA PRO A 111 -5.36 -0.37 -10.97
C PRO A 111 -6.80 -0.63 -10.48
N MET A 112 -7.34 -1.83 -10.66
CA MET A 112 -8.74 -2.16 -10.37
C MET A 112 -8.90 -3.36 -9.44
N ASP A 113 -7.88 -3.70 -8.68
CA ASP A 113 -7.83 -4.94 -7.89
C ASP A 113 -8.35 -4.81 -6.45
N ILE A 114 -9.07 -3.74 -6.10
CA ILE A 114 -9.64 -3.55 -4.75
C ILE A 114 -10.47 -4.76 -4.26
N GLY A 115 -10.93 -5.61 -5.17
CA GLY A 115 -11.60 -6.88 -4.85
C GLY A 115 -10.73 -7.91 -4.13
N ILE A 116 -9.42 -7.73 -4.08
CA ILE A 116 -8.52 -8.61 -3.31
C ILE A 116 -8.83 -8.59 -1.81
N TYR A 117 -9.31 -7.48 -1.29
CA TYR A 117 -9.73 -7.35 0.12
C TYR A 117 -11.00 -8.14 0.46
N ALA A 118 -11.75 -8.60 -0.53
CA ALA A 118 -12.89 -9.50 -0.32
C ALA A 118 -12.51 -10.98 -0.25
N ARG A 119 -11.22 -11.29 -0.29
CA ARG A 119 -10.69 -12.66 -0.21
C ARG A 119 -10.06 -12.87 1.17
N PRO A 120 -10.72 -13.56 2.11
CA PRO A 120 -10.19 -13.77 3.47
C PRO A 120 -8.86 -14.53 3.50
N ASP A 121 -8.62 -15.36 2.48
CA ASP A 121 -7.38 -16.12 2.30
C ASP A 121 -6.25 -15.35 1.60
N TYR A 122 -6.50 -14.12 1.14
CA TYR A 122 -5.44 -13.28 0.58
C TYR A 122 -4.39 -12.95 1.66
N TYR A 123 -3.18 -12.60 1.29
CA TYR A 123 -2.10 -12.49 2.27
C TYR A 123 -2.32 -11.39 3.33
N PHE A 124 -3.19 -10.41 3.11
CA PHE A 124 -3.63 -9.44 4.14
C PHE A 124 -4.48 -10.07 5.25
N GLN A 125 -5.11 -11.23 4.99
CA GLN A 125 -5.99 -11.93 5.94
C GLN A 125 -7.14 -11.04 6.46
N TYR A 126 -7.64 -10.13 5.61
CA TYR A 126 -8.77 -9.28 5.96
C TYR A 126 -10.08 -10.03 5.74
N ASP A 127 -10.80 -10.31 6.82
CA ASP A 127 -12.08 -11.02 6.80
C ASP A 127 -13.20 -10.11 7.33
N ASN A 128 -13.85 -9.38 6.43
CA ASN A 128 -14.96 -8.49 6.72
C ASN A 128 -16.17 -8.85 5.84
N PRO A 129 -17.22 -9.49 6.41
CA PRO A 129 -18.42 -9.90 5.65
C PRO A 129 -19.16 -8.72 5.00
N GLU A 130 -19.15 -7.53 5.60
CA GLU A 130 -19.77 -6.34 4.99
C GLU A 130 -19.01 -5.90 3.74
N PHE A 131 -17.67 -5.94 3.78
CA PHE A 131 -16.84 -5.64 2.62
C PHE A 131 -17.04 -6.68 1.50
N GLN A 132 -17.10 -7.96 1.83
CA GLN A 132 -17.35 -9.04 0.89
C GLN A 132 -18.72 -8.89 0.21
N SER A 133 -19.75 -8.54 0.98
CA SER A 133 -21.11 -8.28 0.47
C SER A 133 -21.12 -7.06 -0.46
N LEU A 134 -20.44 -5.97 -0.08
CA LEU A 134 -20.31 -4.78 -0.91
C LEU A 134 -19.63 -5.09 -2.25
N MET A 135 -18.56 -5.88 -2.26
CA MET A 135 -17.88 -6.27 -3.50
C MET A 135 -18.72 -7.21 -4.38
N THR A 136 -19.52 -8.08 -3.77
CA THR A 136 -20.48 -8.92 -4.50
C THR A 136 -21.53 -8.06 -5.20
N GLU A 137 -22.11 -7.08 -4.50
CA GLU A 137 -23.08 -6.15 -5.07
C GLU A 137 -22.45 -5.28 -6.18
N LEU A 138 -21.23 -4.78 -5.96
CA LEU A 138 -20.47 -4.00 -6.94
C LEU A 138 -20.29 -4.78 -8.26
N ASN A 139 -19.94 -6.05 -8.17
CA ASN A 139 -19.73 -6.90 -9.35
C ASN A 139 -21.02 -7.15 -10.15
N GLY A 140 -22.17 -7.14 -9.48
CA GLY A 140 -23.50 -7.24 -10.13
C GLY A 140 -24.10 -5.91 -10.58
N THR A 141 -23.47 -4.78 -10.25
CA THR A 141 -24.00 -3.43 -10.54
C THR A 141 -23.43 -2.89 -11.86
N THR A 142 -24.29 -2.49 -12.79
CA THR A 142 -23.91 -1.89 -14.09
C THR A 142 -24.03 -0.36 -14.12
N ASP A 143 -24.82 0.25 -13.24
CA ASP A 143 -24.97 1.70 -13.14
C ASP A 143 -23.65 2.38 -12.71
N PRO A 144 -23.08 3.28 -13.53
CA PRO A 144 -21.77 3.88 -13.24
C PRO A 144 -21.74 4.72 -11.95
N SER A 145 -22.83 5.44 -11.66
CA SER A 145 -22.91 6.32 -10.48
C SER A 145 -22.98 5.47 -9.20
N LYS A 146 -23.76 4.40 -9.22
CA LYS A 146 -23.85 3.45 -8.12
C LYS A 146 -22.51 2.75 -7.90
N ARG A 147 -21.84 2.30 -8.97
CA ARG A 147 -20.50 1.70 -8.90
C ARG A 147 -19.47 2.64 -8.27
N SER A 148 -19.43 3.90 -8.72
CA SER A 148 -18.54 4.93 -8.16
C SER A 148 -18.78 5.12 -6.66
N SER A 149 -20.06 5.22 -6.25
CA SER A 149 -20.42 5.34 -4.83
C SER A 149 -19.93 4.15 -3.99
N MET A 150 -20.09 2.93 -4.53
CA MET A 150 -19.66 1.70 -3.86
C MET A 150 -18.15 1.59 -3.77
N LEU A 151 -17.40 1.96 -4.82
CA LEU A 151 -15.94 1.99 -4.80
C LEU A 151 -15.41 3.00 -3.77
N LYS A 152 -16.05 4.16 -3.64
CA LYS A 152 -15.72 5.14 -2.61
C LYS A 152 -16.04 4.62 -1.20
N LYS A 153 -17.15 3.88 -1.02
CA LYS A 153 -17.46 3.22 0.26
C LYS A 153 -16.40 2.16 0.58
N ALA A 154 -16.03 1.31 -0.38
CA ALA A 154 -15.00 0.28 -0.20
C ALA A 154 -13.68 0.86 0.29
N GLN A 155 -13.20 1.95 -0.33
CA GLN A 155 -11.98 2.63 0.08
C GLN A 155 -12.04 3.13 1.54
N ARG A 156 -13.18 3.72 1.95
CA ARG A 156 -13.35 4.17 3.33
C ARG A 156 -13.32 3.02 4.33
N MET A 157 -13.93 1.88 3.98
CA MET A 157 -13.95 0.70 4.85
C MET A 157 -12.53 0.19 5.11
N ILE A 158 -11.76 -0.10 4.06
CA ILE A 158 -10.40 -0.64 4.23
C ILE A 158 -9.44 0.35 4.90
N SER A 159 -9.63 1.65 4.70
CA SER A 159 -8.84 2.67 5.38
C SER A 159 -9.20 2.79 6.86
N ASN A 160 -10.49 2.77 7.20
CA ASN A 160 -10.98 2.87 8.58
C ASN A 160 -10.72 1.60 9.40
N ASP A 161 -10.67 0.44 8.75
CA ASP A 161 -10.33 -0.84 9.39
C ASP A 161 -8.82 -1.06 9.53
N TYR A 162 -8.01 -0.09 9.07
CA TYR A 162 -6.53 -0.13 9.13
C TYR A 162 -5.93 -1.43 8.59
N VAL A 163 -6.53 -1.95 7.51
CA VAL A 163 -6.06 -3.20 6.88
C VAL A 163 -4.61 -3.09 6.42
N ASN A 164 -4.25 -1.93 5.88
CA ASN A 164 -2.88 -1.58 5.48
C ASN A 164 -2.50 -0.18 5.96
N GLY A 165 -1.23 0.03 6.22
CA GLY A 165 -0.64 1.36 6.31
C GLY A 165 -0.33 1.86 4.91
N TYR A 166 -1.22 2.67 4.33
CA TYR A 166 -1.02 3.26 3.00
C TYR A 166 0.09 4.30 3.05
N LEU A 167 1.03 4.24 2.12
CA LEU A 167 2.21 5.10 2.11
C LEU A 167 2.15 6.13 0.98
N PHE A 168 2.32 5.68 -0.24
CA PHE A 168 2.35 6.57 -1.41
C PHE A 168 2.14 5.81 -2.72
N GLU A 169 1.65 6.53 -3.72
CA GLU A 169 1.74 6.12 -5.12
C GLU A 169 3.18 6.26 -5.59
N LEU A 170 3.77 5.15 -6.05
CA LEU A 170 5.16 5.09 -6.49
C LEU A 170 5.31 5.76 -7.85
N ALA A 171 6.18 6.77 -7.94
CA ALA A 171 6.52 7.36 -9.22
C ALA A 171 7.35 6.39 -10.06
N TYR A 172 6.91 6.09 -11.27
CA TYR A 172 7.68 5.31 -12.23
C TYR A 172 8.59 6.23 -13.04
N THR A 173 9.86 6.27 -12.66
CA THR A 173 10.85 7.18 -13.26
C THR A 173 11.62 6.49 -14.38
N THR A 174 11.81 7.18 -15.49
CA THR A 174 12.59 6.71 -16.65
C THR A 174 13.72 7.66 -16.93
N VAL A 175 14.90 7.12 -17.22
CA VAL A 175 16.06 7.87 -17.70
C VAL A 175 16.32 7.52 -19.16
N ALA A 176 16.43 8.53 -20.01
CA ALA A 176 16.71 8.34 -21.43
C ALA A 176 17.72 9.38 -21.93
N ASN A 177 18.39 9.06 -23.05
CA ASN A 177 19.22 10.05 -23.74
C ASN A 177 18.35 11.22 -24.20
N ALA A 178 18.87 12.46 -24.12
CA ALA A 178 18.15 13.67 -24.50
C ALA A 178 17.70 13.73 -25.97
N LYS A 179 18.26 12.88 -26.84
CA LYS A 179 17.87 12.76 -28.26
C LYS A 179 16.64 11.88 -28.45
N VAL A 180 16.30 11.00 -27.50
CA VAL A 180 15.15 10.10 -27.58
C VAL A 180 13.86 10.92 -27.48
N ARG A 181 12.91 10.65 -28.35
CA ARG A 181 11.58 11.26 -28.40
C ARG A 181 10.50 10.19 -28.35
N GLY A 182 9.29 10.57 -27.97
CA GLY A 182 8.13 9.67 -28.01
C GLY A 182 7.97 8.75 -26.80
N LEU A 183 8.82 8.85 -25.77
CA LEU A 183 8.59 8.12 -24.53
C LEU A 183 7.30 8.59 -23.84
N TRP A 184 6.54 7.65 -23.33
CA TRP A 184 5.32 7.96 -22.59
C TRP A 184 5.65 8.71 -21.32
N LYS A 185 4.97 9.80 -21.09
CA LYS A 185 5.08 10.59 -19.87
C LYS A 185 4.34 9.91 -18.71
N ASN A 186 3.18 9.32 -19.01
CA ASN A 186 2.36 8.56 -18.05
C ASN A 186 1.93 7.27 -18.75
N ALA A 187 2.65 6.19 -18.50
CA ALA A 187 2.29 4.88 -19.05
C ALA A 187 1.08 4.30 -18.29
N PRO A 188 0.05 3.78 -19.00
CA PRO A 188 -1.12 3.20 -18.34
C PRO A 188 -0.84 1.82 -17.74
N THR A 189 0.30 1.24 -18.07
CA THR A 189 0.77 -0.05 -17.57
C THR A 189 2.28 0.01 -17.32
N GLN A 190 2.82 -0.99 -16.66
CA GLN A 190 4.28 -1.12 -16.48
C GLN A 190 5.01 -1.56 -17.76
N ALA A 191 4.29 -1.96 -18.80
CA ALA A 191 4.88 -2.32 -20.07
C ALA A 191 5.38 -1.07 -20.79
N THR A 192 6.58 -1.16 -21.36
CA THR A 192 7.18 -0.08 -22.14
C THR A 192 6.79 -0.25 -23.61
N ASP A 193 5.89 0.59 -24.11
CA ASP A 193 5.58 0.67 -25.52
C ASP A 193 6.60 1.58 -26.21
N LEU A 194 7.36 1.02 -27.16
CA LEU A 194 8.39 1.72 -27.91
C LEU A 194 7.98 2.05 -29.34
N THR A 195 6.74 1.78 -29.75
CA THR A 195 6.29 1.99 -31.16
C THR A 195 6.34 3.43 -31.63
N GLY A 196 6.24 4.39 -30.71
CA GLY A 196 6.34 5.83 -31.01
C GLY A 196 7.70 6.45 -30.69
N VAL A 197 8.72 5.64 -30.33
CA VAL A 197 10.02 6.14 -29.88
C VAL A 197 10.99 6.29 -31.06
N SER A 198 11.66 7.43 -31.12
CA SER A 198 12.64 7.76 -32.14
C SER A 198 13.87 8.49 -31.58
#